data_50af88c50f5ca5b33d979addc835172d
#
_entry.id   50af88c50f5ca5b33d979addc835172d
#
_cell.length_a   1.000
_cell.length_b   1.000
_cell.length_c   1.000
_cell.angle_alpha   90.00
_cell.angle_beta   90.00
_cell.angle_gamma   90.00
#
_symmetry.space_group_name_H-M   'P 1'
#
loop_
_entity.id
_entity.type
_entity.pdbx_description
1 polymer ?
#
loop_
_entity_poly.entity_id
_entity_poly.type
_entity_poly.pdbx_seq_one_letter_code
_entity_poly.pdbx_strand_id
1 'polypeptide(L)'
;MRTNVGMITQGNVRKRIVVVVEDDKPIGELLAGVINEEEGYRAIHVTRPSEALRTMEQVKPDLLVLDVGLPGMSGLELYDRLHEDERLRGVPVMFETAVSGEHASEFRKRGIRKVLQKPFDLNELIAGMKELAPPVAA
;
A
#
# COMPACT_ATOMS: atom_id res chain seq x y z
N MET A 1 -10.50 -15.43 28.33
CA MET A 1 -11.13 -14.83 27.76
C MET A 1 -11.39 -14.77 27.43
N ARG A 2 -11.07 -15.35 27.42
CA ARG A 2 -11.49 -15.04 26.87
C ARG A 2 -11.64 -14.99 26.35
N THR A 3 -11.14 -15.88 26.61
CA THR A 3 -11.71 -15.67 26.09
C THR A 3 -11.82 -15.72 25.88
N ASN A 4 -11.22 -16.15 25.94
CA ASN A 4 -11.69 -15.93 25.56
C ASN A 4 -11.42 -16.12 25.32
N VAL A 5 -10.86 -16.57 25.29
CA VAL A 5 -10.98 -16.41 24.79
C VAL A 5 -10.73 -16.59 24.46
N GLY A 6 -10.32 -17.15 24.26
CA GLY A 6 -10.36 -16.85 23.70
C GLY A 6 -10.19 -16.99 23.31
N MET A 7 -9.99 -17.23 23.31
CA MET A 7 -10.02 -16.99 22.83
C MET A 7 -9.77 -16.88 22.41
N ILE A 8 -9.50 -17.08 21.80
CA ILE A 8 -9.30 -16.65 21.49
C ILE A 8 -8.74 -16.51 20.81
N THR A 9 -8.59 -16.64 20.51
CA THR A 9 -7.49 -16.42 20.08
C THR A 9 -7.09 -16.22 18.67
N GLN A 10 -7.43 -16.92 17.82
CA GLN A 10 -7.14 -16.80 16.52
C GLN A 10 -7.43 -15.52 15.89
N GLY A 11 -8.46 -14.90 16.11
CA GLY A 11 -8.82 -13.60 15.63
C GLY A 11 -8.00 -12.47 16.20
N ASN A 12 -7.06 -12.77 17.07
CA ASN A 12 -6.26 -11.73 17.70
C ASN A 12 -4.98 -11.38 16.95
N VAL A 13 -4.70 -12.08 15.86
CA VAL A 13 -3.51 -11.79 15.08
C VAL A 13 -3.79 -10.51 14.28
N ARG A 14 -2.95 -9.50 14.50
CA ARG A 14 -3.07 -8.23 13.78
C ARG A 14 -2.74 -8.42 12.32
N LYS A 15 -3.56 -7.84 11.45
CA LYS A 15 -3.30 -7.85 10.01
C LYS A 15 -2.53 -6.61 9.61
N ARG A 16 -1.67 -6.75 8.62
CA ARG A 16 -1.04 -5.59 7.98
C ARG A 16 -2.06 -4.92 7.10
N ILE A 17 -2.16 -3.61 7.22
CA ILE A 17 -3.10 -2.82 6.42
C ILE A 17 -2.34 -2.25 5.23
N VAL A 18 -2.82 -2.57 4.03
CA VAL A 18 -2.22 -2.09 2.79
C VAL A 18 -3.20 -1.15 2.13
N VAL A 19 -2.82 0.11 1.94
CA VAL A 19 -3.66 1.06 1.23
C VAL A 19 -3.20 1.13 -0.22
N VAL A 20 -4.12 0.84 -1.14
CA VAL A 20 -3.85 0.84 -2.58
C VAL A 20 -4.52 2.07 -3.17
N VAL A 21 -3.73 2.96 -3.76
CA VAL A 21 -4.25 4.15 -4.43
C VAL A 21 -4.13 3.92 -5.93
N GLU A 22 -5.25 3.64 -6.56
CA GLU A 22 -5.33 3.29 -7.98
C GLU A 22 -6.64 3.84 -8.54
N ASP A 23 -6.56 4.71 -9.56
CA ASP A 23 -7.74 5.35 -10.12
C ASP A 23 -8.55 4.42 -11.03
N ASP A 24 -7.92 3.41 -11.61
CA ASP A 24 -8.64 2.41 -12.40
C ASP A 24 -9.32 1.46 -11.43
N LYS A 25 -10.65 1.59 -11.34
CA LYS A 25 -11.41 0.87 -10.33
C LYS A 25 -11.30 -0.66 -10.46
N PRO A 26 -11.47 -1.24 -11.66
CA PRO A 26 -11.30 -2.69 -11.80
C PRO A 26 -9.90 -3.18 -11.40
N ILE A 27 -8.85 -2.44 -11.75
CA ILE A 27 -7.49 -2.81 -11.39
C ILE A 27 -7.31 -2.72 -9.88
N GLY A 28 -7.78 -1.63 -9.27
CA GLY A 28 -7.68 -1.49 -7.82
C GLY A 28 -8.41 -2.58 -7.07
N GLU A 29 -9.60 -2.95 -7.56
CA GLU A 29 -10.37 -4.03 -6.95
C GLU A 29 -9.65 -5.37 -7.08
N LEU A 30 -9.01 -5.61 -8.22
CA LEU A 30 -8.23 -6.82 -8.43
C LEU A 30 -7.05 -6.87 -7.45
N LEU A 31 -6.31 -5.78 -7.34
CA LEU A 31 -5.16 -5.73 -6.43
C LEU A 31 -5.60 -5.93 -4.97
N ALA A 32 -6.66 -5.24 -4.57
CA ALA A 32 -7.18 -5.38 -3.21
C ALA A 32 -7.64 -6.80 -2.94
N GLY A 33 -8.30 -7.43 -3.92
CA GLY A 33 -8.76 -8.81 -3.78
C GLY A 33 -7.62 -9.79 -3.58
N VAL A 34 -6.55 -9.63 -4.36
CA VAL A 34 -5.38 -10.49 -4.26
C VAL A 34 -4.71 -10.31 -2.91
N ILE A 35 -4.58 -9.07 -2.45
CA ILE A 35 -3.97 -8.78 -1.15
C ILE A 35 -4.82 -9.37 -0.02
N ASN A 36 -6.14 -9.22 -0.11
CA ASN A 36 -7.04 -9.75 0.93
C ASN A 36 -7.03 -11.27 1.04
N GLU A 37 -6.62 -11.96 -0.03
CA GLU A 37 -6.49 -13.41 0.00
C GLU A 37 -5.22 -13.88 0.69
N GLU A 38 -4.24 -12.97 0.90
CA GLU A 38 -3.01 -13.33 1.59
C GLU A 38 -3.23 -13.29 3.09
N GLU A 39 -2.88 -14.37 3.75
CA GLU A 39 -3.03 -14.46 5.19
C GLU A 39 -2.21 -13.37 5.88
N GLY A 40 -2.82 -12.66 6.82
CA GLY A 40 -2.15 -11.62 7.57
C GLY A 40 -2.25 -10.23 6.96
N TYR A 41 -3.00 -10.06 5.86
CA TYR A 41 -3.11 -8.77 5.17
C TYR A 41 -4.55 -8.36 4.95
N ARG A 42 -4.77 -7.05 4.93
CA ARG A 42 -6.05 -6.46 4.59
C ARG A 42 -5.80 -5.24 3.72
N ALA A 43 -6.49 -5.15 2.60
CA ALA A 43 -6.34 -4.02 1.67
C ALA A 43 -7.48 -3.03 1.83
N ILE A 44 -7.14 -1.75 1.65
CA ILE A 44 -8.11 -0.68 1.50
C ILE A 44 -7.81 -0.04 0.16
N HIS A 45 -8.76 -0.04 -0.75
CA HIS A 45 -8.58 0.57 -2.06
C HIS A 45 -9.27 1.93 -2.11
N VAL A 46 -8.51 2.94 -2.54
CA VAL A 46 -9.04 4.27 -2.79
C VAL A 46 -8.68 4.69 -4.22
N THR A 47 -9.52 5.50 -4.85
CA THR A 47 -9.36 5.81 -6.27
C THR A 47 -8.77 7.18 -6.53
N ARG A 48 -8.72 8.07 -5.53
CA ARG A 48 -8.27 9.45 -5.71
C ARG A 48 -7.31 9.87 -4.61
N PRO A 49 -6.37 10.77 -4.94
CA PRO A 49 -5.43 11.29 -3.92
C PRO A 49 -6.13 11.93 -2.72
N SER A 50 -7.23 12.69 -2.95
CA SER A 50 -7.95 13.32 -1.84
C SER A 50 -8.54 12.28 -0.89
N GLU A 51 -9.01 11.17 -1.45
CA GLU A 51 -9.54 10.07 -0.67
C GLU A 51 -8.44 9.38 0.14
N ALA A 52 -7.27 9.25 -0.48
CA ALA A 52 -6.10 8.68 0.20
C ALA A 52 -5.70 9.53 1.41
N LEU A 53 -5.64 10.86 1.22
CA LEU A 53 -5.29 11.77 2.30
C LEU A 53 -6.27 11.65 3.45
N ARG A 54 -7.57 11.59 3.13
CA ARG A 54 -8.61 11.45 4.14
C ARG A 54 -8.51 10.12 4.89
N THR A 55 -8.26 9.05 4.14
CA THR A 55 -8.12 7.71 4.73
C THR A 55 -6.95 7.67 5.71
N MET A 56 -5.83 8.29 5.35
CA MET A 56 -4.64 8.28 6.18
C MET A 56 -4.74 9.14 7.42
N GLU A 57 -5.75 9.99 7.52
CA GLU A 57 -6.05 10.70 8.76
C GLU A 57 -6.61 9.74 9.79
N GLN A 58 -7.29 8.68 9.33
CA GLN A 58 -7.96 7.72 10.20
C GLN A 58 -7.16 6.45 10.41
N VAL A 59 -6.37 6.06 9.41
CA VAL A 59 -5.67 4.79 9.38
C VAL A 59 -4.20 5.02 9.09
N LYS A 60 -3.33 4.45 9.90
CA LYS A 60 -1.90 4.41 9.58
C LYS A 60 -1.65 3.07 8.90
N PRO A 61 -1.36 3.07 7.60
CA PRO A 61 -1.12 1.81 6.90
C PRO A 61 0.24 1.23 7.24
N ASP A 62 0.39 -0.06 6.98
CA ASP A 62 1.67 -0.75 7.10
C ASP A 62 2.42 -0.73 5.77
N LEU A 63 1.70 -0.45 4.67
CA LEU A 63 2.26 -0.34 3.33
C LEU A 63 1.33 0.50 2.47
N LEU A 64 1.93 1.33 1.62
CA LEU A 64 1.21 2.06 0.60
C LEU A 64 1.59 1.52 -0.76
N VAL A 65 0.61 1.30 -1.63
CA VAL A 65 0.83 0.97 -3.03
C VAL A 65 0.26 2.13 -3.84
N LEU A 66 1.12 2.88 -4.52
CA LEU A 66 0.74 4.10 -5.21
C LEU A 66 1.02 4.02 -6.70
N ASP A 67 0.01 4.36 -7.50
CA ASP A 67 0.20 4.54 -8.93
C ASP A 67 0.77 5.94 -9.16
N VAL A 68 1.83 6.06 -9.95
CA VAL A 68 2.42 7.35 -10.28
C VAL A 68 1.42 8.20 -11.09
N GLY A 69 0.68 7.56 -11.99
CA GLY A 69 -0.18 8.26 -12.94
C GLY A 69 -1.59 8.57 -12.45
N LEU A 70 -1.73 9.08 -11.23
CA LEU A 70 -3.04 9.44 -10.70
C LEU A 70 -3.53 10.76 -11.30
N PRO A 71 -4.85 10.92 -11.48
CA PRO A 71 -5.38 12.18 -12.00
C PRO A 71 -5.32 13.29 -10.95
N GLY A 72 -5.03 14.49 -11.41
CA GLY A 72 -5.03 15.69 -10.56
C GLY A 72 -3.75 15.87 -9.76
N MET A 73 -3.34 14.87 -9.04
CA MET A 73 -2.11 14.88 -8.23
C MET A 73 -1.40 13.58 -8.50
N SER A 74 -0.14 13.62 -8.95
CA SER A 74 0.61 12.41 -9.24
C SER A 74 0.86 11.63 -7.96
N GLY A 75 1.19 10.34 -8.11
CA GLY A 75 1.55 9.52 -6.95
C GLY A 75 2.76 10.05 -6.22
N LEU A 76 3.70 10.68 -6.95
CA LEU A 76 4.88 11.28 -6.33
C LEU A 76 4.50 12.49 -5.47
N GLU A 77 3.61 13.32 -5.97
CA GLU A 77 3.11 14.47 -5.21
C GLU A 77 2.34 14.01 -3.97
N LEU A 78 1.53 12.97 -4.13
CA LEU A 78 0.79 12.40 -3.01
C LEU A 78 1.76 11.88 -1.96
N TYR A 79 2.81 11.18 -2.39
CA TYR A 79 3.85 10.69 -1.49
C TYR A 79 4.43 11.85 -0.67
N ASP A 80 4.78 12.94 -1.35
CA ASP A 80 5.37 14.10 -0.68
C ASP A 80 4.40 14.71 0.33
N ARG A 81 3.12 14.80 -0.03
CA ARG A 81 2.09 15.32 0.87
C ARG A 81 1.95 14.45 2.12
N LEU A 82 1.95 13.14 1.93
CA LEU A 82 1.84 12.21 3.07
C LEU A 82 3.07 12.29 3.96
N HIS A 83 4.23 12.56 3.38
CA HIS A 83 5.47 12.69 4.14
C HIS A 83 5.56 13.94 4.98
N GLU A 84 4.65 14.90 4.79
CA GLU A 84 4.57 16.08 5.66
C GLU A 84 4.06 15.68 7.05
N ASP A 85 3.38 14.55 7.15
CA ASP A 85 2.87 14.03 8.41
C ASP A 85 3.92 13.09 9.01
N GLU A 86 4.50 13.46 10.14
CA GLU A 86 5.53 12.65 10.79
C GLU A 86 5.06 11.22 11.07
N ARG A 87 3.80 11.07 11.37
CA ARG A 87 3.20 9.78 11.69
C ARG A 87 3.32 8.79 10.52
N LEU A 88 3.35 9.31 9.28
CA LEU A 88 3.36 8.50 8.07
C LEU A 88 4.74 8.32 7.44
N ARG A 89 5.76 9.04 7.93
CA ARG A 89 7.09 9.01 7.30
C ARG A 89 7.75 7.66 7.27
N GLY A 90 7.46 6.81 8.23
CA GLY A 90 8.08 5.48 8.28
C GLY A 90 7.32 4.41 7.50
N VAL A 91 6.20 4.75 6.88
CA VAL A 91 5.40 3.77 6.16
C VAL A 91 6.08 3.43 4.84
N PRO A 92 6.38 2.16 4.57
CA PRO A 92 6.98 1.78 3.29
C PRO A 92 6.01 2.01 2.13
N VAL A 93 6.58 2.33 0.96
CA VAL A 93 5.78 2.63 -0.22
C VAL A 93 6.30 1.82 -1.40
N MET A 94 5.38 1.21 -2.13
CA MET A 94 5.66 0.53 -3.37
C MET A 94 4.92 1.30 -4.46
N PHE A 95 5.66 1.72 -5.49
CA PHE A 95 5.06 2.46 -6.60
C PHE A 95 4.77 1.54 -7.78
N GLU A 96 3.75 1.89 -8.57
CA GLU A 96 3.47 1.29 -9.86
C GLU A 96 3.64 2.38 -10.91
N THR A 97 4.24 2.03 -12.05
CA THR A 97 4.42 3.00 -13.13
C THR A 97 4.22 2.34 -14.48
N ALA A 98 3.63 3.08 -15.42
CA ALA A 98 3.42 2.58 -16.78
C ALA A 98 4.66 2.72 -17.64
N VAL A 99 5.58 3.62 -17.30
CA VAL A 99 6.74 3.92 -18.11
C VAL A 99 8.03 3.60 -17.37
N SER A 100 8.81 2.67 -17.92
CA SER A 100 10.05 2.22 -17.31
C SER A 100 11.09 3.33 -17.31
N GLY A 101 11.67 3.58 -16.14
CA GLY A 101 12.79 4.50 -16.00
C GLY A 101 12.45 5.97 -16.03
N GLU A 102 11.21 6.34 -16.38
CA GLU A 102 10.84 7.73 -16.52
C GLU A 102 11.02 8.53 -15.23
N HIS A 103 10.74 7.92 -14.09
CA HIS A 103 10.79 8.61 -12.80
C HIS A 103 11.93 8.11 -11.92
N ALA A 104 12.93 7.46 -12.52
CA ALA A 104 13.97 6.80 -11.72
C ALA A 104 14.68 7.75 -10.76
N SER A 105 15.03 8.96 -11.22
CA SER A 105 15.72 9.92 -10.35
C SER A 105 14.81 10.42 -9.24
N GLU A 106 13.52 10.58 -9.54
CA GLU A 106 12.54 11.03 -8.54
C GLU A 106 12.34 9.98 -7.46
N PHE A 107 12.33 8.71 -7.82
CA PHE A 107 12.26 7.63 -6.85
C PHE A 107 13.51 7.59 -5.98
N ARG A 108 14.70 7.76 -6.59
CA ARG A 108 15.95 7.75 -5.82
C ARG A 108 16.01 8.88 -4.83
N LYS A 109 15.56 10.07 -5.21
CA LYS A 109 15.55 11.23 -4.31
C LYS A 109 14.72 10.97 -3.06
N ARG A 110 13.67 10.19 -3.19
CA ARG A 110 12.76 9.89 -2.09
C ARG A 110 13.09 8.61 -1.34
N GLY A 111 14.15 7.92 -1.76
CA GLY A 111 14.53 6.67 -1.12
C GLY A 111 13.56 5.53 -1.41
N ILE A 112 12.83 5.62 -2.51
CA ILE A 112 11.89 4.56 -2.92
C ILE A 112 12.68 3.38 -3.45
N ARG A 113 12.45 2.21 -2.88
CA ARG A 113 13.22 1.02 -3.22
C ARG A 113 12.46 -0.02 -4.03
N LYS A 114 11.13 0.07 -4.04
CA LYS A 114 10.32 -0.92 -4.74
C LYS A 114 9.39 -0.23 -5.73
N VAL A 115 9.58 -0.52 -7.01
CA VAL A 115 8.78 0.03 -8.09
C VAL A 115 8.39 -1.12 -9.00
N LEU A 116 7.10 -1.25 -9.28
CA LEU A 116 6.58 -2.26 -10.21
C LEU A 116 6.23 -1.59 -11.51
N GLN A 117 6.74 -2.11 -12.61
CA GLN A 117 6.41 -1.60 -13.92
C GLN A 117 5.20 -2.33 -14.48
N LYS A 118 4.21 -1.58 -14.93
CA LYS A 118 3.01 -2.15 -15.54
C LYS A 118 3.32 -2.59 -16.98
N PRO A 119 2.79 -3.72 -17.42
CA PRO A 119 2.04 -4.69 -16.64
C PRO A 119 2.98 -5.51 -15.76
N PHE A 120 2.56 -5.82 -14.55
CA PHE A 120 3.39 -6.64 -13.67
C PHE A 120 2.61 -7.90 -13.26
N ASP A 121 3.38 -8.89 -12.81
CA ASP A 121 2.82 -10.13 -12.32
C ASP A 121 2.31 -9.89 -10.90
N LEU A 122 1.13 -10.41 -10.58
CA LEU A 122 0.59 -10.27 -9.23
C LEU A 122 1.49 -10.89 -8.18
N ASN A 123 2.29 -11.89 -8.57
CA ASN A 123 3.28 -12.46 -7.66
C ASN A 123 4.37 -11.47 -7.30
N GLU A 124 4.70 -10.54 -8.20
CA GLU A 124 5.67 -9.49 -7.90
C GLU A 124 5.11 -8.53 -6.86
N LEU A 125 3.82 -8.20 -6.96
CA LEU A 125 3.15 -7.36 -5.98
C LEU A 125 3.20 -8.03 -4.60
N ILE A 126 2.81 -9.30 -4.53
CA ILE A 126 2.76 -10.04 -3.27
C ILE A 126 4.16 -10.19 -2.66
N ALA A 127 5.15 -10.49 -3.50
CA ALA A 127 6.53 -10.61 -3.02
C ALA A 127 7.04 -9.29 -2.45
N GLY A 128 6.78 -8.19 -3.15
CA GLY A 128 7.17 -6.86 -2.68
C GLY A 128 6.47 -6.47 -1.39
N MET A 129 5.20 -6.81 -1.30
CA MET A 129 4.42 -6.55 -0.09
C MET A 129 5.01 -7.28 1.11
N LYS A 130 5.34 -8.56 0.94
CA LYS A 130 5.90 -9.37 2.04
C LYS A 130 7.30 -8.92 2.42
N GLU A 131 8.03 -8.38 1.46
CA GLU A 131 9.36 -7.86 1.72
C GLU A 131 9.29 -6.56 2.52
N LEU A 132 8.42 -5.64 2.11
CA LEU A 132 8.34 -4.31 2.73
C LEU A 132 7.52 -4.30 4.01
N ALA A 133 6.52 -5.15 4.11
CA ALA A 133 5.65 -5.24 5.28
C ALA A 133 5.35 -6.71 5.57
N PRO A 134 6.32 -7.44 6.15
CA PRO A 134 6.09 -8.86 6.44
C PRO A 134 4.94 -9.04 7.43
N PRO A 135 4.28 -10.21 7.39
CA PRO A 135 3.15 -10.46 8.29
C PRO A 135 3.58 -10.33 9.74
N VAL A 136 2.65 -9.95 10.60
CA VAL A 136 2.90 -9.87 12.03
C VAL A 136 3.08 -11.28 12.54
N ALA A 137 4.14 -11.53 13.31
CA ALA A 137 4.37 -12.84 13.89
C ALA A 137 3.24 -13.20 14.86
N ALA A 138 2.79 -14.43 14.79
CA ALA A 138 1.71 -14.92 15.66
C ALA A 138 2.20 -15.14 17.07
#